data_36ed66424966f7fcb4c57faf223f0cc7
#
_entry.id   36ed66424966f7fcb4c57faf223f0cc7
#
_cell.length_a   1.000
_cell.length_b   1.000
_cell.length_c   1.000
_cell.angle_alpha   90.00
_cell.angle_beta   90.00
_cell.angle_gamma   90.00
#
_symmetry.space_group_name_H-M   'P 1'
#
loop_
_entity.id
_entity.type
_entity.pdbx_description
1 polymer ?
#
loop_
_entity_poly.entity_id
_entity_poly.type
_entity_poly.pdbx_seq_one_letter_code
_entity_poly.pdbx_strand_id
1 'polypeptide(L)'
;MPSEILNKARAYEAKHGAAISPAERPAYHMTPYVGWLNDPNGFSYYKGKYHQFYQYNPYDVRWAPMHWGHAVSTDLLHWEYLPCALAPDSPADNGPGCFSGSATEMDDGKQLLMYTSVIAEKQPNGEMRDIQTQSIAIGDGLDYEKPACNPVLTQKDLPEGFSKFDFRDPKIWRETDGTYSAVTVCLAEDGSGAAVLFQSKDGFDWHFVTVLERCNNQYGKMWECPDFFPLDGKQVLMLGPMEMLPKGEFHNGHNVIAFIGSYDEATHTFTKENVQLMDGGIDFYATQTTLAPDGRRIMTAWLQTWSDTEDKPKGCKWFGQTICPRELHIKDGRIVQTPVRELDAVHGKRIFHENVTVQSETSLEGIKDRVADLTVTVQPGEYRSFILKLAADADHHTSLTYDPYTSQLTLDRSYAGSRADIVHTRSCKVRSQNGALKLRILLDKNSIEVFANDGEQTMTAWIYTPQSAQDITFAATGSDVNLTVEQYELNL
;
A
#
# COMPACT_ATOMS: atom_id res chain seq x y z
N MET A 1 -6.71 -14.34 27.98
CA MET A 1 -8.11 -13.96 27.63
C MET A 1 -8.11 -12.54 27.07
N PRO A 2 -8.88 -12.24 26.02
CA PRO A 2 -8.96 -10.88 25.48
C PRO A 2 -9.35 -9.86 26.55
N SER A 3 -8.76 -8.67 26.48
CA SER A 3 -9.07 -7.56 27.38
C SER A 3 -10.50 -7.04 27.21
N GLU A 4 -10.98 -6.23 28.14
CA GLU A 4 -12.28 -5.57 28.02
C GLU A 4 -12.32 -4.62 26.81
N ILE A 5 -11.21 -3.90 26.51
CA ILE A 5 -11.09 -2.99 25.38
C ILE A 5 -11.15 -3.77 24.06
N LEU A 6 -10.40 -4.87 23.93
CA LEU A 6 -10.43 -5.72 22.75
C LEU A 6 -11.81 -6.36 22.54
N ASN A 7 -12.44 -6.86 23.61
CA ASN A 7 -13.79 -7.41 23.54
C ASN A 7 -14.83 -6.36 23.10
N LYS A 8 -14.69 -5.12 23.55
CA LYS A 8 -15.56 -4.01 23.13
C LYS A 8 -15.40 -3.72 21.63
N ALA A 9 -14.15 -3.69 21.10
CA ALA A 9 -13.89 -3.52 19.69
C ALA A 9 -14.51 -4.63 18.86
N ARG A 10 -14.29 -5.89 19.25
CA ARG A 10 -14.87 -7.09 18.61
C ARG A 10 -16.40 -7.10 18.60
N ALA A 11 -17.02 -6.73 19.72
CA ALA A 11 -18.47 -6.62 19.79
C ALA A 11 -19.03 -5.51 18.90
N TYR A 12 -18.32 -4.38 18.82
CA TYR A 12 -18.72 -3.26 17.97
C TYR A 12 -18.64 -3.64 16.50
N GLU A 13 -17.50 -4.17 16.04
CA GLU A 13 -17.30 -4.56 14.64
C GLU A 13 -18.25 -5.67 14.21
N ALA A 14 -18.48 -6.68 15.03
CA ALA A 14 -19.42 -7.76 14.75
C ALA A 14 -20.85 -7.24 14.51
N LYS A 15 -21.26 -6.22 15.29
CA LYS A 15 -22.60 -5.61 15.15
C LYS A 15 -22.70 -4.69 13.93
N HIS A 16 -21.71 -3.81 13.75
CA HIS A 16 -21.78 -2.72 12.77
C HIS A 16 -21.21 -3.11 11.41
N GLY A 17 -20.18 -3.96 11.37
CA GLY A 17 -19.59 -4.48 10.14
C GLY A 17 -20.54 -5.43 9.41
N ALA A 18 -21.23 -6.32 10.15
CA ALA A 18 -22.25 -7.20 9.57
C ALA A 18 -23.48 -6.45 8.97
N ALA A 19 -23.69 -5.20 9.38
CA ALA A 19 -24.75 -4.36 8.84
C ALA A 19 -24.37 -3.65 7.51
N ILE A 20 -23.12 -3.77 7.05
CA ILE A 20 -22.64 -3.19 5.79
C ILE A 20 -22.90 -4.21 4.67
N SER A 21 -23.73 -3.81 3.70
CA SER A 21 -23.99 -4.66 2.54
C SER A 21 -22.72 -4.95 1.73
N PRO A 22 -22.50 -6.17 1.23
CA PRO A 22 -21.43 -6.44 0.27
C PRO A 22 -21.44 -5.51 -0.94
N ALA A 23 -22.61 -5.05 -1.37
CA ALA A 23 -22.74 -4.09 -2.47
C ALA A 23 -22.11 -2.71 -2.17
N GLU A 24 -22.00 -2.33 -0.88
CA GLU A 24 -21.35 -1.10 -0.44
C GLU A 24 -19.81 -1.21 -0.42
N ARG A 25 -19.24 -2.40 -0.64
CA ARG A 25 -17.80 -2.64 -0.67
C ARG A 25 -17.26 -2.73 -2.09
N PRO A 26 -15.96 -2.48 -2.30
CA PRO A 26 -15.27 -2.87 -3.52
C PRO A 26 -15.49 -4.37 -3.84
N ALA A 27 -15.28 -4.76 -5.08
CA ALA A 27 -15.48 -6.14 -5.49
C ALA A 27 -14.34 -7.06 -5.05
N TYR A 28 -13.08 -6.58 -5.10
CA TYR A 28 -11.88 -7.37 -4.78
C TYR A 28 -10.82 -6.62 -3.97
N HIS A 29 -10.99 -5.33 -3.71
CA HIS A 29 -10.10 -4.60 -2.80
C HIS A 29 -10.54 -4.79 -1.36
N MET A 30 -9.60 -5.08 -0.48
CA MET A 30 -9.90 -5.21 0.95
C MET A 30 -10.16 -3.83 1.57
N THR A 31 -11.18 -3.74 2.42
CA THR A 31 -11.56 -2.56 3.21
C THR A 31 -11.51 -2.90 4.70
N PRO A 32 -11.64 -1.97 5.63
CA PRO A 32 -11.90 -2.33 7.01
C PRO A 32 -13.29 -3.01 7.11
N TYR A 33 -13.45 -3.90 8.10
CA TYR A 33 -14.77 -4.49 8.34
C TYR A 33 -15.84 -3.44 8.68
N VAL A 34 -15.45 -2.38 9.41
CA VAL A 34 -16.22 -1.16 9.68
C VAL A 34 -15.23 -0.07 10.08
N GLY A 35 -15.57 1.20 9.94
CA GLY A 35 -14.73 2.30 10.43
C GLY A 35 -13.54 2.61 9.52
N TRP A 36 -12.36 2.80 10.09
CA TRP A 36 -11.16 3.31 9.42
C TRP A 36 -10.11 2.25 9.16
N LEU A 37 -9.45 2.31 8.00
CA LEU A 37 -8.23 1.60 7.66
C LEU A 37 -7.20 2.58 7.06
N ASN A 38 -5.93 2.48 7.50
CA ASN A 38 -4.78 3.03 6.78
C ASN A 38 -3.76 1.92 6.48
N ASP A 39 -2.59 1.89 7.10
CA ASP A 39 -1.50 0.99 6.75
C ASP A 39 -1.89 -0.50 6.84
N PRO A 40 -1.64 -1.30 5.81
CA PRO A 40 -1.60 -2.75 5.96
C PRO A 40 -0.46 -3.14 6.91
N ASN A 41 -0.74 -4.08 7.80
CA ASN A 41 0.16 -4.58 8.83
C ASN A 41 0.25 -6.10 8.77
N GLY A 42 1.36 -6.66 9.24
CA GLY A 42 1.48 -8.09 9.44
C GLY A 42 1.18 -8.94 8.21
N PHE A 43 1.35 -8.38 6.99
CA PHE A 43 1.08 -9.10 5.75
C PHE A 43 2.03 -10.30 5.65
N SER A 44 1.48 -11.50 5.75
CA SER A 44 2.24 -12.74 5.89
C SER A 44 1.45 -13.94 5.40
N TYR A 45 2.15 -15.01 5.00
CA TYR A 45 1.52 -16.31 4.76
C TYR A 45 1.70 -17.18 6.01
N TYR A 46 0.60 -17.64 6.58
CA TYR A 46 0.60 -18.41 7.82
C TYR A 46 -0.54 -19.42 7.83
N LYS A 47 -0.23 -20.66 8.20
CA LYS A 47 -1.20 -21.79 8.26
C LYS A 47 -2.10 -21.93 7.03
N GLY A 48 -1.50 -21.79 5.83
CA GLY A 48 -2.20 -22.00 4.57
C GLY A 48 -3.05 -20.83 4.07
N LYS A 49 -3.01 -19.67 4.73
CA LYS A 49 -3.70 -18.46 4.31
C LYS A 49 -2.76 -17.25 4.30
N TYR A 50 -3.03 -16.28 3.46
CA TYR A 50 -2.49 -14.93 3.60
C TYR A 50 -3.23 -14.23 4.72
N HIS A 51 -2.49 -13.67 5.67
CA HIS A 51 -3.00 -12.83 6.74
C HIS A 51 -2.67 -11.38 6.42
N GLN A 52 -3.65 -10.50 6.51
CA GLN A 52 -3.45 -9.06 6.43
C GLN A 52 -4.12 -8.41 7.62
N PHE A 53 -3.29 -7.84 8.48
CA PHE A 53 -3.75 -6.93 9.51
C PHE A 53 -3.73 -5.51 8.94
N TYR A 54 -4.33 -4.57 9.64
CA TYR A 54 -4.34 -3.18 9.22
C TYR A 54 -4.55 -2.25 10.40
N GLN A 55 -4.02 -1.04 10.30
CA GLN A 55 -4.31 0.05 11.22
C GLN A 55 -5.82 0.29 11.24
N TYR A 56 -6.42 0.28 12.40
CA TYR A 56 -7.86 0.14 12.54
C TYR A 56 -8.46 1.02 13.63
N ASN A 57 -9.46 1.82 13.26
CA ASN A 57 -10.41 2.38 14.22
C ASN A 57 -11.79 1.80 13.93
N PRO A 58 -12.32 0.87 14.73
CA PRO A 58 -13.63 0.26 14.49
C PRO A 58 -14.80 1.22 14.69
N TYR A 59 -14.61 2.32 15.43
CA TYR A 59 -15.70 3.15 15.95
C TYR A 59 -16.07 4.34 15.05
N ASP A 60 -15.17 4.79 14.21
CA ASP A 60 -15.35 5.95 13.33
C ASP A 60 -14.55 5.77 12.02
N VAL A 61 -14.95 6.47 10.98
CA VAL A 61 -14.23 6.55 9.69
C VAL A 61 -13.08 7.57 9.71
N ARG A 62 -12.51 7.80 10.89
CA ARG A 62 -11.38 8.70 11.13
C ARG A 62 -10.29 8.01 11.90
N TRP A 63 -9.07 8.47 11.70
CA TRP A 63 -7.95 8.06 12.53
C TRP A 63 -8.22 8.43 14.00
N ALA A 64 -7.99 7.50 14.91
CA ALA A 64 -8.14 7.64 16.35
C ALA A 64 -7.24 6.61 17.04
N PRO A 65 -7.28 6.41 18.37
CA PRO A 65 -6.46 5.38 19.01
C PRO A 65 -6.55 4.05 18.30
N MET A 66 -5.38 3.62 17.74
CA MET A 66 -5.31 2.53 16.77
C MET A 66 -5.40 1.16 17.40
N HIS A 67 -6.17 0.33 16.73
CA HIS A 67 -6.26 -1.11 16.88
C HIS A 67 -5.59 -1.78 15.68
N TRP A 68 -5.50 -3.09 15.65
CA TRP A 68 -5.24 -3.87 14.44
C TRP A 68 -6.49 -4.67 14.07
N GLY A 69 -7.09 -4.32 12.94
CA GLY A 69 -8.07 -5.17 12.25
C GLY A 69 -7.38 -6.35 11.60
N HIS A 70 -8.13 -7.37 11.18
CA HIS A 70 -7.58 -8.61 10.66
C HIS A 70 -8.47 -9.21 9.58
N ALA A 71 -7.85 -9.64 8.49
CA ALA A 71 -8.50 -10.41 7.43
C ALA A 71 -7.56 -11.50 6.91
N VAL A 72 -8.13 -12.56 6.33
CA VAL A 72 -7.38 -13.66 5.73
C VAL A 72 -7.90 -13.99 4.34
N SER A 73 -7.02 -14.50 3.48
CA SER A 73 -7.37 -14.92 2.13
C SER A 73 -6.58 -16.18 1.72
N THR A 74 -7.16 -17.00 0.87
CA THR A 74 -6.45 -18.12 0.21
C THR A 74 -5.96 -17.77 -1.18
N ASP A 75 -6.46 -16.68 -1.77
CA ASP A 75 -6.25 -16.30 -3.16
C ASP A 75 -5.93 -14.81 -3.37
N LEU A 76 -5.75 -14.03 -2.29
CA LEU A 76 -5.43 -12.60 -2.32
C LEU A 76 -6.54 -11.68 -2.87
N LEU A 77 -7.67 -12.24 -3.32
CA LEU A 77 -8.82 -11.50 -3.88
C LEU A 77 -10.05 -11.57 -2.98
N HIS A 78 -10.32 -12.74 -2.41
CA HIS A 78 -11.44 -12.95 -1.50
C HIS A 78 -10.95 -12.93 -0.06
N TRP A 79 -11.39 -11.92 0.69
CA TRP A 79 -10.96 -11.69 2.07
C TRP A 79 -12.05 -12.03 3.08
N GLU A 80 -11.72 -12.91 4.01
CA GLU A 80 -12.54 -13.25 5.17
C GLU A 80 -12.10 -12.38 6.37
N TYR A 81 -13.01 -11.59 6.93
CA TYR A 81 -12.71 -10.79 8.11
C TYR A 81 -12.67 -11.65 9.37
N LEU A 82 -11.62 -11.51 10.13
CA LEU A 82 -11.44 -12.09 11.45
C LEU A 82 -11.65 -11.02 12.53
N PRO A 83 -11.90 -11.42 13.79
CA PRO A 83 -12.03 -10.46 14.88
C PRO A 83 -10.78 -9.60 15.05
N CYS A 84 -10.97 -8.34 15.45
CA CYS A 84 -9.90 -7.40 15.78
C CYS A 84 -8.80 -8.10 16.61
N ALA A 85 -7.54 -8.00 16.13
CA ALA A 85 -6.41 -8.73 16.69
C ALA A 85 -5.78 -8.03 17.90
N LEU A 86 -5.56 -6.71 17.80
CA LEU A 86 -4.93 -5.91 18.86
C LEU A 86 -5.78 -4.69 19.19
N ALA A 87 -5.78 -4.30 20.46
CA ALA A 87 -6.39 -3.08 20.96
C ALA A 87 -5.38 -2.30 21.84
N PRO A 88 -5.57 -0.99 22.08
CA PRO A 88 -4.71 -0.19 22.97
C PRO A 88 -5.01 -0.51 24.44
N ASP A 89 -4.58 -1.66 24.92
CA ASP A 89 -5.01 -2.27 26.19
C ASP A 89 -3.87 -2.69 27.12
N SER A 90 -2.62 -2.28 26.77
CA SER A 90 -1.45 -2.54 27.62
C SER A 90 -0.79 -1.23 28.09
N PRO A 91 0.02 -1.25 29.14
CA PRO A 91 0.76 -0.06 29.60
C PRO A 91 1.68 0.55 28.51
N ALA A 92 2.10 -0.23 27.51
CA ALA A 92 2.96 0.23 26.44
C ALA A 92 2.20 0.94 25.29
N ASP A 93 0.88 0.72 25.16
CA ASP A 93 0.08 1.19 24.03
C ASP A 93 -1.25 1.85 24.39
N ASN A 94 -1.48 2.18 25.65
CA ASN A 94 -2.73 2.75 26.14
C ASN A 94 -2.94 4.25 25.83
N GLY A 95 -2.15 4.79 24.88
CA GLY A 95 -2.27 6.15 24.36
C GLY A 95 -2.84 6.15 22.94
N PRO A 96 -2.09 6.68 21.94
CA PRO A 96 -2.47 6.62 20.55
C PRO A 96 -2.64 5.18 20.00
N GLY A 97 -2.05 4.18 20.64
CA GLY A 97 -2.41 2.78 20.44
C GLY A 97 -1.37 1.90 19.81
N CYS A 98 -1.86 0.90 19.07
CA CYS A 98 -1.06 -0.07 18.35
C CYS A 98 -0.82 0.45 16.93
N PHE A 99 0.35 1.10 16.69
CA PHE A 99 0.73 1.58 15.36
C PHE A 99 1.26 0.46 14.48
N SER A 100 1.77 0.82 13.30
CA SER A 100 2.14 -0.13 12.26
C SER A 100 3.25 -1.10 12.69
N GLY A 101 3.25 -2.24 12.02
CA GLY A 101 4.18 -3.32 12.27
C GLY A 101 3.92 -4.53 11.37
N SER A 102 4.50 -5.66 11.69
CA SER A 102 4.53 -6.83 10.81
C SER A 102 4.39 -8.15 11.57
N ALA A 103 4.42 -9.28 10.86
CA ALA A 103 4.25 -10.61 11.41
C ALA A 103 5.25 -11.60 10.82
N THR A 104 5.63 -12.60 11.61
CA THR A 104 6.41 -13.76 11.17
C THR A 104 5.99 -15.02 11.96
N GLU A 105 6.34 -16.19 11.45
CA GLU A 105 6.11 -17.46 12.16
C GLU A 105 7.27 -17.78 13.08
N MET A 106 6.96 -18.30 14.28
CA MET A 106 7.92 -18.77 15.28
C MET A 106 8.19 -20.28 15.14
N ASP A 107 9.25 -20.79 15.80
CA ASP A 107 9.63 -22.20 15.79
C ASP A 107 8.54 -23.13 16.33
N ASP A 108 7.74 -22.65 17.28
CA ASP A 108 6.65 -23.43 17.87
C ASP A 108 5.35 -23.38 17.03
N GLY A 109 5.41 -22.79 15.83
CA GLY A 109 4.28 -22.65 14.92
C GLY A 109 3.27 -21.58 15.32
N LYS A 110 3.59 -20.73 16.27
CA LYS A 110 2.82 -19.52 16.57
C LYS A 110 3.20 -18.37 15.63
N GLN A 111 2.32 -17.40 15.55
CA GLN A 111 2.59 -16.15 14.83
C GLN A 111 3.04 -15.07 15.81
N LEU A 112 4.20 -14.48 15.53
CA LEU A 112 4.73 -13.33 16.24
C LEU A 112 4.37 -12.05 15.46
N LEU A 113 3.63 -11.17 16.11
CA LEU A 113 3.39 -9.81 15.65
C LEU A 113 4.39 -8.89 16.36
N MET A 114 5.04 -7.99 15.62
CA MET A 114 5.84 -6.90 16.17
C MET A 114 5.26 -5.58 15.66
N TYR A 115 4.94 -4.67 16.58
CA TYR A 115 4.22 -3.43 16.29
C TYR A 115 4.77 -2.27 17.09
N THR A 116 4.54 -1.06 16.61
CA THR A 116 4.87 0.14 17.38
C THR A 116 3.80 0.41 18.42
N SER A 117 4.18 0.32 19.67
CA SER A 117 3.33 0.67 20.81
C SER A 117 3.54 2.13 21.19
N VAL A 118 2.44 2.88 21.37
CA VAL A 118 2.50 4.32 21.58
C VAL A 118 1.74 4.75 22.81
N ILE A 119 2.45 5.49 23.66
CA ILE A 119 1.87 6.20 24.81
C ILE A 119 2.04 7.69 24.64
N ALA A 120 1.17 8.48 25.25
CA ALA A 120 1.32 9.94 25.31
C ALA A 120 1.96 10.31 26.65
N GLU A 121 3.11 10.95 26.64
CA GLU A 121 3.87 11.36 27.83
C GLU A 121 3.99 12.89 27.91
N LYS A 122 3.76 13.41 29.12
CA LYS A 122 3.93 14.84 29.39
C LYS A 122 5.41 15.17 29.57
N GLN A 123 5.95 16.01 28.68
CA GLN A 123 7.33 16.46 28.73
C GLN A 123 7.55 17.53 29.81
N PRO A 124 8.81 17.80 30.22
CA PRO A 124 9.13 18.83 31.22
C PRO A 124 8.64 20.24 30.88
N ASN A 125 8.51 20.57 29.59
CA ASN A 125 7.97 21.83 29.10
C ASN A 125 6.41 21.88 29.14
N GLY A 126 5.75 20.81 29.57
CA GLY A 126 4.31 20.69 29.68
C GLY A 126 3.59 20.18 28.44
N GLU A 127 4.28 20.01 27.31
CA GLU A 127 3.72 19.45 26.08
C GLU A 127 3.49 17.95 26.21
N MET A 128 2.41 17.45 25.61
CA MET A 128 2.20 16.01 25.43
C MET A 128 2.93 15.58 24.16
N ARG A 129 3.69 14.49 24.25
CA ARG A 129 4.38 13.88 23.11
C ARG A 129 4.17 12.38 23.09
N ASP A 130 4.07 11.84 21.89
CA ASP A 130 4.01 10.42 21.66
C ASP A 130 5.39 9.80 21.85
N ILE A 131 5.44 8.75 22.66
CA ILE A 131 6.62 7.91 22.84
C ILE A 131 6.35 6.61 22.11
N GLN A 132 7.16 6.35 21.12
CA GLN A 132 7.06 5.20 20.22
C GLN A 132 8.11 4.15 20.62
N THR A 133 7.66 2.94 20.90
CA THR A 133 8.49 1.77 21.25
C THR A 133 8.00 0.56 20.48
N GLN A 134 8.81 -0.51 20.37
CA GLN A 134 8.35 -1.71 19.69
C GLN A 134 7.92 -2.75 20.71
N SER A 135 6.73 -3.27 20.52
CA SER A 135 6.11 -4.33 21.32
C SER A 135 5.78 -5.55 20.48
N ILE A 136 5.59 -6.67 21.11
CA ILE A 136 5.22 -7.93 20.46
C ILE A 136 3.88 -8.46 20.98
N ALA A 137 3.23 -9.26 20.12
CA ALA A 137 2.10 -10.09 20.53
C ALA A 137 2.23 -11.46 19.85
N ILE A 138 1.89 -12.53 20.57
CA ILE A 138 2.10 -13.90 20.12
C ILE A 138 0.75 -14.61 20.11
N GLY A 139 0.44 -15.29 19.02
CA GLY A 139 -0.86 -15.94 18.85
C GLY A 139 -0.86 -17.10 17.87
N ASP A 140 -2.07 -17.56 17.56
CA ASP A 140 -2.31 -18.73 16.74
C ASP A 140 -2.88 -18.42 15.34
N GLY A 141 -2.98 -17.12 15.01
CA GLY A 141 -3.60 -16.60 13.80
C GLY A 141 -5.01 -16.04 14.04
N LEU A 142 -5.53 -16.09 15.25
CA LEU A 142 -6.84 -15.56 15.64
C LEU A 142 -6.75 -14.71 16.91
N ASP A 143 -6.23 -15.27 17.99
CA ASP A 143 -6.05 -14.60 19.27
C ASP A 143 -4.56 -14.37 19.57
N TYR A 144 -4.25 -13.20 20.12
CA TYR A 144 -2.89 -12.76 20.42
C TYR A 144 -2.78 -12.30 21.85
N GLU A 145 -1.66 -12.66 22.48
CA GLU A 145 -1.32 -12.27 23.84
C GLU A 145 -0.10 -11.35 23.83
N LYS A 146 -0.18 -10.24 24.50
CA LYS A 146 0.92 -9.28 24.70
C LYS A 146 1.72 -9.70 25.93
N PRO A 147 2.99 -10.13 25.83
CA PRO A 147 3.80 -10.53 26.98
C PRO A 147 4.13 -9.34 27.89
N ALA A 148 4.33 -9.65 29.18
CA ALA A 148 4.61 -8.62 30.20
C ALA A 148 5.98 -7.94 30.03
N CYS A 149 6.88 -8.48 29.19
CA CYS A 149 8.18 -7.87 28.88
C CYS A 149 8.09 -6.69 27.89
N ASN A 150 6.90 -6.43 27.32
CA ASN A 150 6.73 -5.27 26.42
C ASN A 150 6.97 -3.94 27.14
N PRO A 151 7.57 -2.96 26.44
CA PRO A 151 8.12 -3.01 25.08
C PRO A 151 9.43 -3.78 25.01
N VAL A 152 9.71 -4.46 23.88
CA VAL A 152 10.96 -5.22 23.62
C VAL A 152 12.06 -4.41 22.98
N LEU A 153 11.73 -3.29 22.35
CA LEU A 153 12.69 -2.29 21.83
C LEU A 153 12.25 -0.88 22.21
N THR A 154 13.19 -0.09 22.67
CA THR A 154 12.98 1.30 23.09
C THR A 154 14.04 2.21 22.45
N GLN A 155 13.91 3.50 22.66
CA GLN A 155 14.91 4.48 22.21
C GLN A 155 16.31 4.28 22.84
N LYS A 156 16.41 3.50 23.94
CA LYS A 156 17.69 3.18 24.58
C LYS A 156 18.50 2.17 23.78
N ASP A 157 17.83 1.43 22.90
CA ASP A 157 18.45 0.40 22.06
C ASP A 157 18.95 0.99 20.73
N LEU A 158 18.64 2.27 20.47
CA LEU A 158 19.18 3.04 19.35
C LEU A 158 20.58 3.60 19.71
N PRO A 159 21.49 3.70 18.73
CA PRO A 159 22.75 4.41 18.91
C PRO A 159 22.55 5.88 19.29
N GLU A 160 23.60 6.52 19.79
CA GLU A 160 23.61 7.98 19.95
C GLU A 160 23.34 8.68 18.62
N GLY A 161 22.63 9.82 18.68
CA GLY A 161 22.29 10.61 17.49
C GLY A 161 20.95 10.28 16.86
N PHE A 162 20.05 9.61 17.59
CA PHE A 162 18.67 9.38 17.13
C PHE A 162 17.64 10.00 18.06
N SER A 163 16.46 10.35 17.49
CA SER A 163 15.34 10.95 18.21
C SER A 163 14.78 9.98 19.26
N LYS A 164 14.30 10.56 20.36
CA LYS A 164 13.58 9.81 21.42
C LYS A 164 12.11 9.56 21.09
N PHE A 165 11.58 10.18 20.05
CA PHE A 165 10.13 10.23 19.80
C PHE A 165 9.72 9.44 18.57
N ASP A 166 10.50 9.53 17.50
CA ASP A 166 10.20 8.92 16.22
C ASP A 166 11.01 7.64 16.04
N PHE A 167 10.41 6.51 16.42
CA PHE A 167 11.00 5.18 16.31
C PHE A 167 9.87 4.18 16.10
N ARG A 168 9.63 3.71 14.84
CA ARG A 168 8.40 3.01 14.50
C ARG A 168 8.50 2.02 13.34
N ASP A 169 7.39 1.33 13.10
CA ASP A 169 7.04 0.52 11.94
C ASP A 169 7.99 -0.68 11.72
N PRO A 170 8.10 -1.60 12.70
CA PRO A 170 9.01 -2.72 12.59
C PRO A 170 8.53 -3.71 11.52
N LYS A 171 9.42 -4.04 10.57
CA LYS A 171 9.28 -5.19 9.69
C LYS A 171 10.19 -6.30 10.15
N ILE A 172 9.56 -7.38 10.64
CA ILE A 172 10.23 -8.55 11.18
C ILE A 172 10.23 -9.69 10.15
N TRP A 173 11.31 -10.44 10.10
CA TRP A 173 11.38 -11.71 9.40
C TRP A 173 12.24 -12.70 10.17
N ARG A 174 12.11 -13.97 9.81
CA ARG A 174 12.91 -15.03 10.35
C ARG A 174 14.03 -15.39 9.37
N GLU A 175 15.26 -15.48 9.87
CA GLU A 175 16.43 -15.88 9.09
C GLU A 175 16.47 -17.39 8.91
N THR A 176 17.29 -17.86 7.97
CA THR A 176 17.45 -19.29 7.69
C THR A 176 18.11 -20.07 8.82
N ASP A 177 18.87 -19.40 9.67
CA ASP A 177 19.50 -19.99 10.87
C ASP A 177 18.57 -20.02 12.09
N GLY A 178 17.33 -19.53 11.93
CA GLY A 178 16.30 -19.47 12.97
C GLY A 178 16.31 -18.20 13.83
N THR A 179 17.27 -17.30 13.65
CA THR A 179 17.24 -15.97 14.29
C THR A 179 16.18 -15.07 13.65
N TYR A 180 15.89 -13.96 14.29
CA TYR A 180 14.95 -12.95 13.80
C TYR A 180 15.71 -11.67 13.48
N SER A 181 15.32 -11.04 12.39
CA SER A 181 15.76 -9.69 12.02
C SER A 181 14.56 -8.76 11.96
N ALA A 182 14.77 -7.48 12.27
CA ALA A 182 13.76 -6.44 12.16
C ALA A 182 14.38 -5.15 11.63
N VAL A 183 13.80 -4.59 10.57
CA VAL A 183 14.08 -3.23 10.15
C VAL A 183 13.01 -2.30 10.72
N THR A 184 13.46 -1.17 11.28
CA THR A 184 12.58 -0.10 11.76
C THR A 184 13.05 1.23 11.20
N VAL A 185 12.24 2.27 11.32
CA VAL A 185 12.65 3.63 10.99
C VAL A 185 12.72 4.50 12.24
N CYS A 186 13.65 5.43 12.22
CA CYS A 186 13.82 6.42 13.28
C CYS A 186 14.28 7.76 12.69
N LEU A 187 14.11 8.84 13.46
CA LEU A 187 14.56 10.16 13.08
C LEU A 187 15.98 10.38 13.64
N ALA A 188 16.94 10.75 12.79
CA ALA A 188 18.28 11.11 13.18
C ALA A 188 18.35 12.55 13.73
N GLU A 189 19.47 12.93 14.37
CA GLU A 189 19.67 14.27 14.96
C GLU A 189 19.60 15.42 13.95
N ASP A 190 19.92 15.14 12.68
CA ASP A 190 19.79 16.11 11.58
C ASP A 190 18.34 16.39 11.16
N GLY A 191 17.37 15.74 11.83
CA GLY A 191 15.95 15.85 11.55
C GLY A 191 15.51 15.05 10.31
N SER A 192 16.30 14.08 9.85
CA SER A 192 15.95 13.22 8.72
C SER A 192 15.84 11.74 9.11
N GLY A 193 15.09 10.96 8.31
CA GLY A 193 14.83 9.55 8.57
C GLY A 193 16.06 8.66 8.38
N ALA A 194 16.06 7.54 9.09
CA ALA A 194 17.00 6.45 8.89
C ALA A 194 16.30 5.11 9.05
N ALA A 195 16.74 4.11 8.29
CA ALA A 195 16.33 2.72 8.44
C ALA A 195 17.42 1.97 9.22
N VAL A 196 17.02 1.32 10.32
CA VAL A 196 17.93 0.64 11.24
C VAL A 196 17.57 -0.84 11.37
N LEU A 197 18.56 -1.70 11.46
CA LEU A 197 18.44 -3.14 11.56
C LEU A 197 18.72 -3.61 13.00
N PHE A 198 17.83 -4.45 13.50
CA PHE A 198 17.97 -5.19 14.75
C PHE A 198 17.96 -6.68 14.50
N GLN A 199 18.56 -7.46 15.39
CA GLN A 199 18.49 -8.92 15.42
C GLN A 199 18.16 -9.46 16.81
N SER A 200 17.52 -10.63 16.84
CA SER A 200 17.18 -11.37 18.04
C SER A 200 17.29 -12.86 17.81
N LYS A 201 17.67 -13.62 18.84
CA LYS A 201 17.70 -15.07 18.80
C LYS A 201 16.35 -15.73 19.09
N ASP A 202 15.47 -15.02 19.79
CA ASP A 202 14.24 -15.57 20.36
C ASP A 202 12.99 -14.73 20.06
N GLY A 203 13.16 -13.54 19.43
CA GLY A 203 12.10 -12.58 19.19
C GLY A 203 11.76 -11.67 20.37
N PHE A 204 12.47 -11.80 21.50
CA PHE A 204 12.24 -11.04 22.72
C PHE A 204 13.40 -10.12 23.09
N ASP A 205 14.63 -10.61 23.01
CA ASP A 205 15.84 -9.85 23.31
C ASP A 205 16.49 -9.38 22.00
N TRP A 206 16.41 -8.08 21.74
CA TRP A 206 16.83 -7.46 20.49
C TRP A 206 18.08 -6.63 20.67
N HIS A 207 18.97 -6.67 19.69
CA HIS A 207 20.16 -5.85 19.68
C HIS A 207 20.32 -5.12 18.34
N PHE A 208 20.81 -3.91 18.40
CA PHE A 208 21.13 -3.09 17.22
C PHE A 208 22.25 -3.74 16.41
N VAL A 209 22.10 -3.78 15.09
CA VAL A 209 23.09 -4.32 14.16
C VAL A 209 23.75 -3.20 13.36
N THR A 210 22.97 -2.44 12.58
CA THR A 210 23.50 -1.41 11.70
C THR A 210 22.44 -0.39 11.31
N VAL A 211 22.89 0.73 10.73
CA VAL A 211 22.06 1.66 9.96
C VAL A 211 22.14 1.24 8.50
N LEU A 212 21.04 0.75 7.93
CA LEU A 212 20.98 0.33 6.53
C LEU A 212 21.08 1.51 5.56
N GLU A 213 20.34 2.58 5.85
CA GLU A 213 20.32 3.77 5.00
C GLU A 213 19.95 5.01 5.82
N ARG A 214 20.46 6.18 5.43
CA ARG A 214 20.13 7.49 6.00
C ARG A 214 19.54 8.40 4.93
N CYS A 215 18.50 9.14 5.27
CA CYS A 215 17.89 10.10 4.39
C CYS A 215 18.82 11.25 3.99
N ASN A 216 19.59 11.78 4.95
CA ASN A 216 20.44 12.95 4.76
C ASN A 216 19.69 14.10 4.06
N ASN A 217 18.40 14.28 4.37
CA ASN A 217 17.49 15.27 3.76
C ASN A 217 17.36 15.18 2.23
N GLN A 218 17.63 14.01 1.62
CA GLN A 218 17.53 13.80 0.15
C GLN A 218 16.19 13.25 -0.27
N TYR A 219 15.50 12.49 0.60
CA TYR A 219 14.24 11.80 0.34
C TYR A 219 13.24 12.08 1.46
N GLY A 220 12.67 13.29 1.44
CA GLY A 220 11.75 13.74 2.49
C GLY A 220 12.44 13.98 3.83
N LYS A 221 11.65 13.90 4.90
CA LYS A 221 12.13 14.00 6.28
C LYS A 221 12.06 12.66 6.99
N MET A 222 11.01 12.41 7.77
CA MET A 222 10.81 11.12 8.40
C MET A 222 10.40 10.06 7.37
N TRP A 223 10.74 8.82 7.65
CA TRP A 223 10.37 7.64 6.89
C TRP A 223 9.39 6.78 7.67
N GLU A 224 8.55 6.03 6.96
CA GLU A 224 7.55 5.13 7.52
C GLU A 224 7.54 3.79 6.79
N CYS A 225 7.00 2.76 7.44
CA CYS A 225 6.70 1.45 6.87
C CYS A 225 7.86 0.82 6.08
N PRO A 226 9.05 0.63 6.69
CA PRO A 226 10.17 0.02 5.99
C PRO A 226 9.90 -1.46 5.73
N ASP A 227 10.38 -1.96 4.58
CA ASP A 227 10.42 -3.37 4.24
C ASP A 227 11.77 -3.71 3.59
N PHE A 228 12.45 -4.75 4.08
CA PHE A 228 13.79 -5.12 3.63
C PHE A 228 13.83 -6.58 3.20
N PHE A 229 13.96 -6.82 1.90
CA PHE A 229 13.79 -8.17 1.34
C PHE A 229 14.64 -8.43 0.10
N PRO A 230 15.01 -9.70 -0.15
CA PRO A 230 15.63 -10.10 -1.40
C PRO A 230 14.60 -10.18 -2.54
N LEU A 231 14.99 -9.75 -3.74
CA LEU A 231 14.19 -9.82 -4.96
C LEU A 231 15.08 -10.02 -6.18
N ASP A 232 14.93 -11.15 -6.89
CA ASP A 232 15.62 -11.48 -8.14
C ASP A 232 17.15 -11.20 -8.12
N GLY A 233 17.81 -11.59 -7.02
CA GLY A 233 19.25 -11.44 -6.83
C GLY A 233 19.70 -10.03 -6.40
N LYS A 234 18.78 -9.15 -6.09
CA LYS A 234 19.03 -7.84 -5.45
C LYS A 234 18.49 -7.83 -4.04
N GLN A 235 18.91 -6.86 -3.25
CA GLN A 235 18.31 -6.51 -1.96
C GLN A 235 17.53 -5.21 -2.13
N VAL A 236 16.33 -5.17 -1.60
CA VAL A 236 15.44 -4.01 -1.68
C VAL A 236 15.15 -3.50 -0.28
N LEU A 237 15.32 -2.19 -0.07
CA LEU A 237 14.77 -1.46 1.06
C LEU A 237 13.66 -0.55 0.54
N MET A 238 12.42 -0.89 0.83
CA MET A 238 11.23 -0.12 0.45
C MET A 238 10.70 0.63 1.67
N LEU A 239 10.27 1.87 1.49
CA LEU A 239 9.75 2.69 2.59
C LEU A 239 8.94 3.90 2.09
N GLY A 240 8.21 4.53 3.01
CA GLY A 240 7.38 5.71 2.77
C GLY A 240 8.00 7.01 3.27
N PRO A 241 8.65 7.82 2.43
CA PRO A 241 9.10 9.15 2.84
C PRO A 241 7.92 10.11 3.02
N MET A 242 7.96 10.83 4.14
CA MET A 242 7.09 11.98 4.40
C MET A 242 7.75 13.27 3.93
N GLU A 243 6.94 14.28 3.61
CA GLU A 243 7.38 15.63 3.22
C GLU A 243 8.43 15.64 2.09
N MET A 244 8.26 14.77 1.09
CA MET A 244 9.09 14.79 -0.11
C MET A 244 8.95 16.12 -0.85
N LEU A 245 10.05 16.60 -1.42
CA LEU A 245 10.06 17.68 -2.40
C LEU A 245 10.11 17.09 -3.82
N PRO A 246 9.41 17.70 -4.79
CA PRO A 246 9.39 17.19 -6.17
C PRO A 246 10.80 17.18 -6.75
N LYS A 247 11.26 16.02 -7.24
CA LYS A 247 12.56 15.88 -7.89
C LYS A 247 12.58 14.63 -8.78
N GLY A 248 12.79 14.83 -10.06
CA GLY A 248 12.81 13.71 -11.00
C GLY A 248 11.46 13.02 -11.11
N GLU A 249 11.37 11.77 -10.69
CA GLU A 249 10.12 11.00 -10.65
C GLU A 249 9.32 11.16 -9.34
N PHE A 250 9.93 11.76 -8.30
CA PHE A 250 9.30 11.90 -6.99
C PHE A 250 8.33 13.07 -6.93
N HIS A 251 7.23 12.88 -6.22
CA HIS A 251 6.18 13.89 -6.00
C HIS A 251 6.40 14.66 -4.70
N ASN A 252 5.69 15.77 -4.53
CA ASN A 252 5.58 16.43 -3.24
C ASN A 252 4.71 15.62 -2.27
N GLY A 253 5.04 15.65 -0.99
CA GLY A 253 4.27 15.00 0.08
C GLY A 253 4.71 13.55 0.33
N HIS A 254 3.76 12.64 0.47
CA HIS A 254 3.99 11.24 0.74
C HIS A 254 4.31 10.48 -0.55
N ASN A 255 5.35 9.66 -0.51
CA ASN A 255 5.73 8.77 -1.61
C ASN A 255 6.00 7.38 -1.04
N VAL A 256 6.09 6.37 -1.89
CA VAL A 256 6.76 5.10 -1.58
C VAL A 256 7.93 4.96 -2.52
N ILE A 257 9.12 4.76 -1.96
CA ILE A 257 10.35 4.57 -2.72
C ILE A 257 11.00 3.23 -2.39
N ALA A 258 11.72 2.69 -3.36
CA ALA A 258 12.55 1.51 -3.17
C ALA A 258 14.01 1.86 -3.46
N PHE A 259 14.89 1.60 -2.50
CA PHE A 259 16.32 1.52 -2.71
C PHE A 259 16.65 0.09 -3.14
N ILE A 260 17.23 -0.05 -4.32
CA ILE A 260 17.60 -1.34 -4.92
C ILE A 260 19.12 -1.43 -4.88
N GLY A 261 19.67 -2.56 -4.45
CA GLY A 261 21.11 -2.72 -4.31
C GLY A 261 21.55 -4.13 -3.95
N SER A 262 22.62 -4.22 -3.18
CA SER A 262 23.18 -5.45 -2.65
C SER A 262 23.36 -5.36 -1.13
N TYR A 263 23.28 -6.48 -0.45
CA TYR A 263 23.52 -6.58 1.00
C TYR A 263 24.59 -7.61 1.30
N ASP A 264 25.59 -7.18 2.06
CA ASP A 264 26.65 -8.04 2.55
C ASP A 264 26.28 -8.47 3.98
N GLU A 265 25.91 -9.74 4.17
CA GLU A 265 25.52 -10.30 5.47
C GLU A 265 26.68 -10.34 6.48
N ALA A 266 27.93 -10.47 6.02
CA ALA A 266 29.08 -10.56 6.92
C ALA A 266 29.44 -9.22 7.56
N THR A 267 29.19 -8.13 6.86
CA THR A 267 29.45 -6.75 7.33
C THR A 267 28.17 -5.98 7.66
N HIS A 268 27.01 -6.58 7.40
CA HIS A 268 25.69 -5.94 7.49
C HIS A 268 25.59 -4.62 6.73
N THR A 269 26.22 -4.55 5.55
CA THR A 269 26.29 -3.34 4.75
C THR A 269 25.33 -3.41 3.57
N PHE A 270 24.38 -2.49 3.49
CA PHE A 270 23.54 -2.29 2.33
C PHE A 270 24.17 -1.26 1.38
N THR A 271 24.43 -1.67 0.13
CA THR A 271 24.99 -0.79 -0.91
C THR A 271 23.91 -0.48 -1.94
N LYS A 272 23.42 0.74 -1.90
CA LYS A 272 22.39 1.24 -2.82
C LYS A 272 22.96 1.46 -4.22
N GLU A 273 22.32 0.90 -5.24
CA GLU A 273 22.64 1.05 -6.66
C GLU A 273 21.64 1.96 -7.39
N ASN A 274 20.36 1.88 -7.02
CA ASN A 274 19.28 2.63 -7.64
C ASN A 274 18.22 3.04 -6.61
N VAL A 275 17.45 4.08 -6.95
CA VAL A 275 16.25 4.52 -6.20
C VAL A 275 15.10 4.68 -7.16
N GLN A 276 13.93 4.18 -6.81
CA GLN A 276 12.74 4.17 -7.67
C GLN A 276 11.51 4.63 -6.91
N LEU A 277 10.67 5.47 -7.54
CA LEU A 277 9.29 5.68 -7.10
C LEU A 277 8.46 4.41 -7.40
N MET A 278 7.71 3.94 -6.42
CA MET A 278 6.93 2.71 -6.58
C MET A 278 5.60 2.92 -7.28
N ASP A 279 4.97 4.09 -7.14
CA ASP A 279 3.71 4.39 -7.82
C ASP A 279 3.65 5.89 -8.17
N GLY A 280 3.35 6.20 -9.42
CA GLY A 280 3.26 7.56 -9.96
C GLY A 280 1.86 8.17 -9.85
N GLY A 281 0.92 7.48 -9.20
CA GLY A 281 -0.46 7.92 -9.00
C GLY A 281 -0.65 8.84 -7.81
N ILE A 282 -1.86 8.90 -7.32
CA ILE A 282 -2.28 9.85 -6.29
C ILE A 282 -2.34 9.16 -4.92
N ASP A 283 -2.91 7.95 -4.86
CA ASP A 283 -3.30 7.27 -3.63
C ASP A 283 -2.56 5.93 -3.49
N PHE A 284 -1.33 5.99 -2.98
CA PHE A 284 -0.51 4.81 -2.76
C PHE A 284 0.49 5.07 -1.64
N TYR A 285 0.37 4.34 -0.51
CA TYR A 285 1.26 4.52 0.64
C TYR A 285 1.37 3.26 1.50
N ALA A 286 2.31 3.26 2.47
CA ALA A 286 2.44 2.27 3.54
C ALA A 286 2.49 0.81 3.02
N THR A 287 3.45 0.52 2.14
CA THR A 287 3.60 -0.81 1.55
C THR A 287 4.08 -1.87 2.54
N GLN A 288 3.61 -3.10 2.37
CA GLN A 288 4.20 -4.29 2.96
C GLN A 288 4.30 -5.42 1.95
N THR A 289 5.34 -6.25 2.07
CA THR A 289 5.50 -7.43 1.23
C THR A 289 5.52 -8.73 2.04
N THR A 290 5.16 -9.82 1.38
CA THR A 290 5.36 -11.18 1.91
C THR A 290 5.92 -12.10 0.83
N LEU A 291 6.69 -13.12 1.24
CA LEU A 291 7.08 -14.21 0.36
C LEU A 291 5.96 -15.24 0.34
N ALA A 292 5.37 -15.45 -0.82
CA ALA A 292 4.36 -16.48 -1.02
C ALA A 292 4.98 -17.88 -1.04
N PRO A 293 4.20 -18.95 -0.77
CA PRO A 293 4.70 -20.33 -0.77
C PRO A 293 5.30 -20.79 -2.09
N ASP A 294 4.90 -20.18 -3.20
CA ASP A 294 5.39 -20.45 -4.55
C ASP A 294 6.62 -19.61 -4.94
N GLY A 295 7.17 -18.86 -4.00
CA GLY A 295 8.38 -18.05 -4.16
C GLY A 295 8.16 -16.66 -4.70
N ARG A 296 6.91 -16.24 -4.98
CA ARG A 296 6.60 -14.87 -5.40
C ARG A 296 6.76 -13.88 -4.23
N ARG A 297 7.27 -12.70 -4.51
CA ARG A 297 7.19 -11.57 -3.58
C ARG A 297 5.90 -10.80 -3.90
N ILE A 298 4.97 -10.81 -2.95
CA ILE A 298 3.67 -10.15 -3.08
C ILE A 298 3.66 -8.89 -2.22
N MET A 299 3.21 -7.78 -2.80
CA MET A 299 3.08 -6.48 -2.14
C MET A 299 1.63 -6.10 -1.97
N THR A 300 1.29 -5.55 -0.82
CA THR A 300 0.08 -4.78 -0.53
C THR A 300 0.44 -3.34 -0.16
N ALA A 301 -0.51 -2.41 -0.25
CA ALA A 301 -0.35 -1.02 0.13
C ALA A 301 -1.70 -0.40 0.54
N TRP A 302 -1.68 0.69 1.25
CA TRP A 302 -2.85 1.53 1.45
C TRP A 302 -3.15 2.31 0.17
N LEU A 303 -4.35 2.13 -0.37
CA LEU A 303 -4.85 2.85 -1.55
C LEU A 303 -5.44 4.16 -1.09
N GLN A 304 -4.61 4.99 -0.59
CA GLN A 304 -4.81 6.38 -0.18
C GLN A 304 -3.48 7.02 0.23
N THR A 305 -3.51 8.31 0.55
CA THR A 305 -2.43 9.03 1.23
C THR A 305 -3.01 9.96 2.28
N TRP A 306 -2.17 10.41 3.21
CA TRP A 306 -2.61 11.35 4.27
C TRP A 306 -3.14 12.68 3.73
N SER A 307 -2.75 13.09 2.53
CA SER A 307 -3.24 14.32 1.89
C SER A 307 -4.72 14.26 1.48
N ASP A 308 -5.29 13.07 1.31
CA ASP A 308 -6.60 12.88 0.69
C ASP A 308 -7.66 12.28 1.65
N THR A 309 -7.32 12.15 2.93
CA THR A 309 -8.21 11.52 3.93
C THR A 309 -9.41 12.38 4.35
N GLU A 310 -9.45 13.65 3.98
CA GLU A 310 -10.53 14.55 4.37
C GLU A 310 -11.77 14.43 3.47
N ASP A 311 -11.62 13.96 2.23
CA ASP A 311 -12.74 13.78 1.30
C ASP A 311 -13.33 12.39 1.39
N LYS A 312 -14.35 12.24 2.20
CA LYS A 312 -15.04 10.96 2.45
C LYS A 312 -16.44 10.98 1.87
N PRO A 313 -16.91 9.86 1.28
CA PRO A 313 -18.29 9.74 0.87
C PRO A 313 -19.25 10.02 2.05
N LYS A 314 -20.26 10.84 1.83
CA LYS A 314 -21.20 11.22 2.87
C LYS A 314 -21.92 10.00 3.43
N GLY A 315 -21.83 9.81 4.76
CA GLY A 315 -22.49 8.72 5.46
C GLY A 315 -21.82 7.36 5.26
N CYS A 316 -20.56 7.34 4.79
CA CYS A 316 -19.80 6.10 4.70
C CYS A 316 -19.65 5.45 6.08
N LYS A 317 -19.72 4.13 6.10
CA LYS A 317 -19.58 3.31 7.31
C LYS A 317 -18.18 2.73 7.43
N TRP A 318 -17.38 2.84 6.39
CA TRP A 318 -15.99 2.43 6.31
C TRP A 318 -15.21 3.42 5.43
N PHE A 319 -13.92 3.54 5.65
CA PHE A 319 -13.03 4.36 4.84
C PHE A 319 -11.61 3.80 4.83
N GLY A 320 -10.96 3.88 3.69
CA GLY A 320 -9.68 3.25 3.39
C GLY A 320 -9.86 1.88 2.74
N GLN A 321 -8.95 1.54 1.83
CA GLN A 321 -8.87 0.22 1.21
C GLN A 321 -7.41 -0.08 0.86
N THR A 322 -7.09 -1.34 0.61
CA THR A 322 -5.79 -1.72 0.09
C THR A 322 -5.83 -1.82 -1.43
N ILE A 323 -4.68 -1.79 -2.08
CA ILE A 323 -4.53 -2.08 -3.51
C ILE A 323 -4.92 -3.53 -3.81
N CYS A 324 -5.19 -3.85 -5.09
CA CYS A 324 -5.06 -5.22 -5.57
C CYS A 324 -3.62 -5.68 -5.31
N PRO A 325 -3.37 -6.80 -4.62
CA PRO A 325 -2.01 -7.23 -4.35
C PRO A 325 -1.19 -7.38 -5.64
N ARG A 326 0.11 -7.07 -5.57
CA ARG A 326 1.00 -7.04 -6.74
C ARG A 326 2.16 -7.99 -6.59
N GLU A 327 2.50 -8.70 -7.67
CA GLU A 327 3.75 -9.45 -7.79
C GLU A 327 4.88 -8.49 -8.16
N LEU A 328 6.04 -8.65 -7.52
CA LEU A 328 7.23 -7.83 -7.75
C LEU A 328 8.31 -8.64 -8.45
N HIS A 329 8.98 -8.02 -9.42
CA HIS A 329 10.13 -8.56 -10.13
C HIS A 329 11.16 -7.46 -10.42
N ILE A 330 12.42 -7.83 -10.63
CA ILE A 330 13.44 -6.91 -11.12
C ILE A 330 13.62 -7.10 -12.63
N LYS A 331 13.51 -6.00 -13.37
CA LYS A 331 13.82 -5.92 -14.81
C LYS A 331 14.68 -4.68 -15.05
N ASP A 332 15.83 -4.85 -15.68
CA ASP A 332 16.74 -3.74 -16.00
C ASP A 332 17.12 -2.85 -14.80
N GLY A 333 17.29 -3.48 -13.62
CA GLY A 333 17.64 -2.80 -12.35
C GLY A 333 16.52 -1.98 -11.72
N ARG A 334 15.27 -2.16 -12.16
CA ARG A 334 14.06 -1.53 -11.60
C ARG A 334 13.04 -2.59 -11.20
N ILE A 335 12.22 -2.26 -10.23
CA ILE A 335 11.08 -3.12 -9.83
C ILE A 335 9.96 -2.91 -10.83
N VAL A 336 9.47 -4.02 -11.36
CA VAL A 336 8.26 -4.12 -12.18
C VAL A 336 7.16 -4.73 -11.32
N GLN A 337 5.94 -4.22 -11.43
CA GLN A 337 4.79 -4.61 -10.64
C GLN A 337 3.66 -5.10 -11.53
N THR A 338 3.16 -6.29 -11.28
CA THR A 338 1.96 -6.80 -11.98
C THR A 338 0.88 -7.15 -10.96
N PRO A 339 -0.41 -7.05 -11.30
CA PRO A 339 -1.44 -7.62 -10.45
C PRO A 339 -1.15 -9.11 -10.18
N VAL A 340 -1.53 -9.61 -9.01
CA VAL A 340 -1.40 -11.04 -8.73
C VAL A 340 -2.12 -11.86 -9.78
N ARG A 341 -1.48 -12.96 -10.20
CA ARG A 341 -2.00 -13.86 -11.28
C ARG A 341 -3.33 -14.50 -10.95
N GLU A 342 -3.72 -14.54 -9.70
CA GLU A 342 -5.02 -15.01 -9.22
C GLU A 342 -6.17 -14.19 -9.84
N LEU A 343 -5.92 -12.92 -10.18
CA LEU A 343 -6.91 -12.07 -10.87
C LEU A 343 -7.28 -12.63 -12.26
N ASP A 344 -6.32 -13.20 -12.98
CA ASP A 344 -6.58 -13.78 -14.29
C ASP A 344 -7.47 -15.04 -14.20
N ALA A 345 -7.47 -15.72 -13.04
CA ALA A 345 -8.31 -16.90 -12.81
C ALA A 345 -9.80 -16.58 -12.62
N VAL A 346 -10.12 -15.32 -12.27
CA VAL A 346 -11.51 -14.84 -12.13
C VAL A 346 -12.02 -14.10 -13.37
N HIS A 347 -11.25 -14.09 -14.47
CA HIS A 347 -11.71 -13.55 -15.75
C HIS A 347 -12.97 -14.27 -16.24
N GLY A 348 -14.01 -13.49 -16.50
CA GLY A 348 -15.25 -13.92 -17.09
C GLY A 348 -15.32 -13.67 -18.58
N LYS A 349 -16.41 -13.01 -19.01
CA LYS A 349 -16.62 -12.69 -20.43
C LYS A 349 -15.54 -11.74 -20.94
N ARG A 350 -14.93 -12.11 -22.07
CA ARG A 350 -13.98 -11.28 -22.81
C ARG A 350 -14.70 -10.44 -23.85
N ILE A 351 -14.38 -9.15 -23.89
CA ILE A 351 -14.79 -8.22 -24.95
C ILE A 351 -13.49 -7.75 -25.63
N PHE A 352 -13.42 -7.83 -26.95
CA PHE A 352 -12.20 -7.58 -27.69
C PHE A 352 -12.45 -6.78 -28.98
N HIS A 353 -11.73 -5.69 -29.14
CA HIS A 353 -11.70 -4.86 -30.34
C HIS A 353 -10.28 -4.72 -30.84
N GLU A 354 -10.04 -5.08 -32.09
CA GLU A 354 -8.72 -4.99 -32.72
C GLU A 354 -8.72 -3.95 -33.85
N ASN A 355 -7.63 -3.20 -33.98
CA ASN A 355 -7.42 -2.22 -35.03
C ASN A 355 -8.51 -1.13 -35.10
N VAL A 356 -8.95 -0.64 -33.94
CA VAL A 356 -9.93 0.44 -33.86
C VAL A 356 -9.26 1.77 -34.09
N THR A 357 -9.72 2.50 -35.09
CA THR A 357 -9.25 3.88 -35.36
C THR A 357 -10.10 4.87 -34.59
N VAL A 358 -9.47 5.70 -33.77
CA VAL A 358 -10.11 6.71 -32.90
C VAL A 358 -9.48 8.08 -33.11
N GLN A 359 -10.32 9.11 -33.27
CA GLN A 359 -9.91 10.51 -33.32
C GLN A 359 -10.73 11.35 -32.35
N SER A 360 -12.04 11.46 -32.56
CA SER A 360 -12.97 12.09 -31.61
C SER A 360 -13.34 11.14 -30.49
N GLU A 361 -13.91 11.68 -29.41
CA GLU A 361 -14.39 10.86 -28.30
C GLU A 361 -15.36 9.77 -28.77
N THR A 362 -15.02 8.51 -28.52
CA THR A 362 -15.68 7.33 -29.04
C THR A 362 -15.82 6.28 -27.94
N SER A 363 -17.01 5.69 -27.82
CA SER A 363 -17.25 4.47 -27.02
C SER A 363 -17.12 3.25 -27.92
N LEU A 364 -16.67 2.12 -27.37
CA LEU A 364 -16.63 0.84 -28.07
C LEU A 364 -17.72 -0.07 -27.51
N GLU A 365 -18.36 -0.84 -28.39
CA GLU A 365 -19.47 -1.73 -28.00
C GLU A 365 -19.02 -2.71 -26.91
N GLY A 366 -19.72 -2.71 -25.79
CA GLY A 366 -19.48 -3.57 -24.64
C GLY A 366 -18.35 -3.12 -23.70
N ILE A 367 -17.48 -2.19 -24.11
CA ILE A 367 -16.43 -1.66 -23.23
C ILE A 367 -17.03 -0.62 -22.29
N LYS A 368 -17.24 -1.01 -21.06
CA LYS A 368 -17.81 -0.20 -19.97
C LYS A 368 -17.72 -0.97 -18.66
N ASP A 369 -18.04 -0.41 -17.58
CA ASP A 369 -18.30 -0.96 -16.24
C ASP A 369 -17.44 -0.29 -15.16
N ARG A 370 -17.79 -0.56 -13.90
CA ARG A 370 -17.07 -0.11 -12.71
C ARG A 370 -16.17 -1.18 -12.11
N VAL A 371 -16.33 -2.43 -12.51
CA VAL A 371 -15.53 -3.57 -12.06
C VAL A 371 -15.04 -4.31 -13.29
N ALA A 372 -13.81 -4.05 -13.68
CA ALA A 372 -13.26 -4.61 -14.90
C ALA A 372 -11.73 -4.67 -14.89
N ASP A 373 -11.18 -5.60 -15.65
CA ASP A 373 -9.79 -5.66 -16.07
C ASP A 373 -9.71 -5.27 -17.55
N LEU A 374 -9.20 -4.07 -17.83
CA LEU A 374 -9.14 -3.45 -19.15
C LEU A 374 -7.69 -3.35 -19.61
N THR A 375 -7.40 -3.87 -20.80
CA THR A 375 -6.11 -3.67 -21.46
C THR A 375 -6.29 -2.84 -22.73
N VAL A 376 -5.55 -1.75 -22.84
CA VAL A 376 -5.52 -0.87 -24.02
C VAL A 376 -4.11 -0.83 -24.57
N THR A 377 -3.95 -1.23 -25.84
CA THR A 377 -2.70 -1.06 -26.58
C THR A 377 -2.87 0.06 -27.60
N VAL A 378 -2.14 1.13 -27.40
CA VAL A 378 -2.09 2.29 -28.30
C VAL A 378 -0.95 2.05 -29.30
N GLN A 379 -1.29 1.93 -30.57
CA GLN A 379 -0.33 1.66 -31.63
C GLN A 379 0.52 2.90 -31.98
N PRO A 380 1.72 2.72 -32.55
CA PRO A 380 2.52 3.84 -33.02
C PRO A 380 1.76 4.74 -34.02
N GLY A 381 1.89 6.06 -33.87
CA GLY A 381 1.20 7.02 -34.74
C GLY A 381 1.68 8.45 -34.51
N GLU A 382 1.19 9.37 -35.35
CA GLU A 382 1.53 10.81 -35.30
C GLU A 382 0.55 11.63 -34.46
N TYR A 383 -0.19 10.97 -33.54
CA TYR A 383 -1.13 11.66 -32.63
C TYR A 383 -0.36 12.51 -31.60
N ARG A 384 -0.97 13.63 -31.20
CA ARG A 384 -0.40 14.53 -30.19
C ARG A 384 -0.66 14.03 -28.76
N SER A 385 -1.87 13.55 -28.52
CA SER A 385 -2.21 12.91 -27.25
C SER A 385 -3.26 11.83 -27.44
N PHE A 386 -3.18 10.79 -26.62
CA PHE A 386 -4.23 9.79 -26.44
C PHE A 386 -4.93 10.04 -25.10
N ILE A 387 -6.25 9.99 -25.09
CA ILE A 387 -7.09 10.25 -23.92
C ILE A 387 -8.02 9.06 -23.70
N LEU A 388 -8.00 8.54 -22.50
CA LEU A 388 -8.91 7.49 -22.01
C LEU A 388 -9.69 8.04 -20.83
N LYS A 389 -11.01 8.12 -20.94
CA LYS A 389 -11.89 8.45 -19.82
C LYS A 389 -12.49 7.18 -19.25
N LEU A 390 -12.52 7.08 -17.94
CA LEU A 390 -12.93 5.93 -17.17
C LEU A 390 -13.96 6.34 -16.13
N ALA A 391 -14.84 5.41 -15.75
CA ALA A 391 -15.90 5.68 -14.79
C ALA A 391 -16.64 6.97 -15.13
N ALA A 392 -17.08 7.08 -16.40
CA ALA A 392 -17.59 8.30 -16.99
C ALA A 392 -19.14 8.30 -17.08
N ASP A 393 -19.70 9.49 -17.02
CA ASP A 393 -21.06 9.84 -17.42
C ASP A 393 -21.06 11.23 -18.09
N ALA A 394 -22.21 11.86 -18.23
CA ALA A 394 -22.31 13.19 -18.87
C ALA A 394 -21.53 14.28 -18.12
N ASP A 395 -21.38 14.16 -16.81
CA ASP A 395 -20.84 15.21 -15.92
C ASP A 395 -19.53 14.85 -15.26
N HIS A 396 -19.22 13.55 -15.14
CA HIS A 396 -18.09 13.04 -14.36
C HIS A 396 -17.20 12.10 -15.17
N HIS A 397 -15.91 12.09 -14.85
CA HIS A 397 -14.94 11.11 -15.33
C HIS A 397 -13.62 11.18 -14.59
N THR A 398 -12.84 10.12 -14.64
CA THR A 398 -11.40 10.13 -14.39
C THR A 398 -10.69 9.88 -15.71
N SER A 399 -9.64 10.63 -16.03
CA SER A 399 -8.95 10.47 -17.31
C SER A 399 -7.49 10.06 -17.17
N LEU A 400 -7.03 9.29 -18.15
CA LEU A 400 -5.63 9.03 -18.44
C LEU A 400 -5.28 9.71 -19.75
N THR A 401 -4.29 10.59 -19.73
CA THR A 401 -3.80 11.28 -20.94
C THR A 401 -2.34 10.94 -21.18
N TYR A 402 -2.03 10.39 -22.34
CA TYR A 402 -0.66 10.10 -22.76
C TYR A 402 -0.19 11.07 -23.85
N ASP A 403 0.95 11.70 -23.61
CA ASP A 403 1.67 12.54 -24.57
C ASP A 403 2.94 11.78 -25.04
N PRO A 404 2.97 11.29 -26.30
CA PRO A 404 4.10 10.52 -26.81
C PRO A 404 5.39 11.36 -27.00
N TYR A 405 5.27 12.68 -27.22
CA TYR A 405 6.42 13.57 -27.42
C TYR A 405 7.20 13.80 -26.12
N THR A 406 6.48 13.85 -25.01
CA THR A 406 7.09 14.01 -23.68
C THR A 406 7.20 12.69 -22.93
N SER A 407 6.64 11.59 -23.47
CA SER A 407 6.50 10.30 -22.79
C SER A 407 5.84 10.43 -21.42
N GLN A 408 4.81 11.24 -21.33
CA GLN A 408 4.13 11.53 -20.06
C GLN A 408 2.74 10.90 -20.05
N LEU A 409 2.47 10.09 -19.02
CA LEU A 409 1.14 9.62 -18.68
C LEU A 409 0.63 10.44 -17.50
N THR A 410 -0.55 11.03 -17.65
CA THR A 410 -1.21 11.86 -16.65
C THR A 410 -2.52 11.22 -16.24
N LEU A 411 -2.70 11.00 -14.94
CA LEU A 411 -3.96 10.65 -14.31
C LEU A 411 -4.59 11.93 -13.76
N ASP A 412 -5.85 12.19 -14.13
CA ASP A 412 -6.59 13.37 -13.72
C ASP A 412 -8.01 12.98 -13.28
N ARG A 413 -8.33 13.27 -12.02
CA ARG A 413 -9.64 13.09 -11.40
C ARG A 413 -10.36 14.41 -11.06
N SER A 414 -9.96 15.52 -11.70
CA SER A 414 -10.59 16.84 -11.47
C SER A 414 -12.08 16.84 -11.76
N TYR A 415 -12.54 15.97 -12.64
CA TYR A 415 -13.95 15.79 -12.99
C TYR A 415 -14.60 14.56 -12.32
N ALA A 416 -13.98 13.98 -11.32
CA ALA A 416 -14.51 12.79 -10.65
C ALA A 416 -15.59 13.05 -9.58
N GLY A 417 -16.05 14.31 -9.43
CA GLY A 417 -17.13 14.67 -8.51
C GLY A 417 -16.67 15.26 -7.18
N SER A 418 -15.43 15.03 -6.74
CA SER A 418 -14.87 15.70 -5.56
C SER A 418 -14.54 17.15 -5.88
N ARG A 419 -14.83 18.04 -4.92
CA ARG A 419 -14.45 19.46 -4.93
C ARG A 419 -13.61 19.84 -3.72
N ALA A 420 -13.13 18.84 -2.96
CA ALA A 420 -12.26 19.04 -1.83
C ALA A 420 -10.86 19.55 -2.28
N ASP A 421 -10.15 20.18 -1.38
CA ASP A 421 -8.75 20.58 -1.58
C ASP A 421 -7.83 19.37 -1.39
N ILE A 422 -7.85 18.49 -2.37
CA ILE A 422 -7.06 17.26 -2.45
C ILE A 422 -6.23 17.25 -3.73
N VAL A 423 -5.33 16.29 -3.86
CA VAL A 423 -4.58 16.10 -5.11
C VAL A 423 -5.51 15.54 -6.19
N HIS A 424 -5.65 16.25 -7.30
CA HIS A 424 -6.49 15.82 -8.42
C HIS A 424 -5.69 15.25 -9.60
N THR A 425 -4.43 15.62 -9.74
CA THR A 425 -3.64 15.26 -10.93
C THR A 425 -2.24 14.81 -10.55
N ARG A 426 -1.77 13.71 -11.15
CA ARG A 426 -0.39 13.24 -11.09
C ARG A 426 0.06 12.76 -12.45
N SER A 427 1.36 12.84 -12.70
CA SER A 427 1.96 12.40 -13.95
C SER A 427 3.24 11.63 -13.69
N CYS A 428 3.50 10.62 -14.51
CA CYS A 428 4.76 9.90 -14.53
C CYS A 428 5.31 9.74 -15.96
N LYS A 429 6.58 9.37 -16.07
CA LYS A 429 7.20 9.09 -17.38
C LYS A 429 6.96 7.64 -17.75
N VAL A 430 6.34 7.45 -18.92
CA VAL A 430 6.10 6.13 -19.53
C VAL A 430 6.65 6.16 -20.96
N ARG A 431 7.75 5.48 -21.19
CA ARG A 431 8.31 5.39 -22.55
C ARG A 431 7.56 4.32 -23.34
N SER A 432 7.11 4.67 -24.54
CA SER A 432 6.54 3.67 -25.45
C SER A 432 7.58 2.61 -25.83
N GLN A 433 7.14 1.38 -25.96
CA GLN A 433 7.98 0.27 -26.42
C GLN A 433 7.78 0.06 -27.93
N ASN A 434 8.81 0.27 -28.75
CA ASN A 434 8.72 0.28 -30.22
C ASN A 434 7.62 1.21 -30.77
N GLY A 435 7.35 2.32 -30.06
CA GLY A 435 6.32 3.29 -30.39
C GLY A 435 4.92 2.94 -29.87
N ALA A 436 4.67 1.74 -29.37
CA ALA A 436 3.40 1.34 -28.76
C ALA A 436 3.38 1.61 -27.25
N LEU A 437 2.20 1.92 -26.71
CA LEU A 437 1.94 2.01 -25.29
C LEU A 437 0.91 0.95 -24.90
N LYS A 438 1.22 0.13 -23.89
CA LYS A 438 0.28 -0.83 -23.30
C LYS A 438 -0.12 -0.36 -21.90
N LEU A 439 -1.43 -0.30 -21.65
CA LEU A 439 -2.01 0.02 -20.36
C LEU A 439 -2.94 -1.11 -19.93
N ARG A 440 -2.65 -1.79 -18.82
CA ARG A 440 -3.62 -2.63 -18.12
C ARG A 440 -4.20 -1.80 -16.97
N ILE A 441 -5.50 -1.71 -16.90
CA ILE A 441 -6.24 -0.88 -15.96
C ILE A 441 -7.19 -1.76 -15.16
N LEU A 442 -7.03 -1.78 -13.87
CA LEU A 442 -7.96 -2.41 -12.96
C LEU A 442 -8.93 -1.36 -12.44
N LEU A 443 -10.22 -1.58 -12.69
CA LEU A 443 -11.30 -0.76 -12.15
C LEU A 443 -12.02 -1.53 -11.06
N ASP A 444 -12.25 -0.87 -9.94
CA ASP A 444 -13.20 -1.28 -8.93
C ASP A 444 -14.07 -0.08 -8.52
N LYS A 445 -15.08 -0.29 -7.73
CA LYS A 445 -16.12 0.70 -7.43
C LYS A 445 -15.58 2.08 -7.05
N ASN A 446 -14.46 2.13 -6.35
CA ASN A 446 -13.89 3.38 -5.82
C ASN A 446 -12.43 3.60 -6.22
N SER A 447 -11.88 2.80 -7.13
CA SER A 447 -10.44 2.86 -7.44
C SER A 447 -10.11 2.55 -8.89
N ILE A 448 -8.95 3.05 -9.29
CA ILE A 448 -8.28 2.77 -10.54
C ILE A 448 -6.81 2.43 -10.25
N GLU A 449 -6.33 1.32 -10.78
CA GLU A 449 -4.92 0.97 -10.80
C GLU A 449 -4.47 0.76 -12.24
N VAL A 450 -3.43 1.47 -12.64
CA VAL A 450 -2.88 1.47 -14.01
C VAL A 450 -1.50 0.84 -13.98
N PHE A 451 -1.29 -0.14 -14.86
CA PHE A 451 -0.01 -0.81 -15.09
C PHE A 451 0.42 -0.55 -16.53
N ALA A 452 1.37 0.35 -16.67
CA ALA A 452 1.89 0.71 -17.99
C ALA A 452 3.07 -0.19 -18.39
N ASN A 453 3.07 -0.67 -19.65
CA ASN A 453 4.12 -1.51 -20.25
C ASN A 453 4.45 -2.73 -19.36
N ASP A 454 3.40 -3.50 -19.02
CA ASP A 454 3.50 -4.68 -18.16
C ASP A 454 4.07 -4.36 -16.76
N GLY A 455 3.73 -3.18 -16.22
CA GLY A 455 4.07 -2.79 -14.86
C GLY A 455 5.42 -2.10 -14.67
N GLU A 456 6.06 -1.64 -15.74
CA GLU A 456 7.27 -0.79 -15.66
C GLU A 456 7.00 0.53 -14.93
N GLN A 457 5.75 1.02 -15.03
CA GLN A 457 5.23 2.15 -14.25
C GLN A 457 3.81 1.83 -13.80
N THR A 458 3.46 2.27 -12.59
CA THR A 458 2.10 2.14 -12.06
C THR A 458 1.55 3.48 -11.62
N MET A 459 0.23 3.62 -11.66
CA MET A 459 -0.49 4.79 -11.14
C MET A 459 -1.77 4.32 -10.44
N THR A 460 -1.94 4.70 -9.19
CA THR A 460 -3.06 4.30 -8.34
C THR A 460 -3.83 5.51 -7.88
N ALA A 461 -5.16 5.45 -7.90
CA ALA A 461 -6.01 6.51 -7.37
C ALA A 461 -7.36 6.01 -6.86
N TRP A 462 -7.83 6.63 -5.78
CA TRP A 462 -9.23 6.61 -5.41
C TRP A 462 -10.04 7.49 -6.37
N ILE A 463 -11.22 7.05 -6.77
CA ILE A 463 -12.12 7.79 -7.65
C ILE A 463 -13.46 8.06 -6.96
N TYR A 464 -13.99 9.26 -7.21
CA TYR A 464 -15.17 9.80 -6.52
C TYR A 464 -16.44 9.82 -7.40
N THR A 465 -16.33 9.37 -8.65
CA THR A 465 -17.46 9.36 -9.59
C THR A 465 -18.62 8.50 -9.06
N PRO A 466 -19.86 8.90 -9.30
CA PRO A 466 -21.01 8.09 -8.91
C PRO A 466 -20.93 6.67 -9.48
N GLN A 467 -21.44 5.67 -8.77
CA GLN A 467 -21.42 4.27 -9.23
C GLN A 467 -22.19 4.04 -10.54
N SER A 468 -23.09 4.96 -10.90
CA SER A 468 -23.81 4.98 -12.18
C SER A 468 -22.94 5.42 -13.36
N ALA A 469 -21.81 6.09 -13.11
CA ALA A 469 -20.86 6.51 -14.13
C ALA A 469 -20.02 5.29 -14.56
N GLN A 470 -20.42 4.62 -15.62
CA GLN A 470 -19.86 3.33 -16.06
C GLN A 470 -19.22 3.40 -17.45
N ASP A 471 -19.32 4.53 -18.14
CA ASP A 471 -18.83 4.64 -19.50
C ASP A 471 -17.30 4.68 -19.52
N ILE A 472 -16.74 4.12 -20.61
CA ILE A 472 -15.32 4.18 -20.96
C ILE A 472 -15.25 4.74 -22.38
N THR A 473 -14.50 5.85 -22.56
CA THR A 473 -14.36 6.48 -23.86
C THR A 473 -12.91 6.73 -24.23
N PHE A 474 -12.63 6.73 -25.52
CA PHE A 474 -11.31 6.87 -26.12
C PHE A 474 -11.31 8.08 -27.05
N ALA A 475 -10.23 8.86 -27.04
CA ALA A 475 -10.04 9.99 -27.96
C ALA A 475 -8.56 10.17 -28.28
N ALA A 476 -8.27 10.82 -29.41
CA ALA A 476 -6.94 11.30 -29.74
C ALA A 476 -6.99 12.75 -30.20
N THR A 477 -5.87 13.44 -30.12
CA THR A 477 -5.70 14.79 -30.66
C THR A 477 -4.53 14.83 -31.65
N GLY A 478 -4.55 15.78 -32.58
CA GLY A 478 -3.56 15.89 -33.65
C GLY A 478 -3.94 15.03 -34.86
N SER A 479 -3.75 13.74 -34.77
CA SER A 479 -4.26 12.75 -35.75
C SER A 479 -4.99 11.63 -35.05
N ASP A 480 -5.58 10.73 -35.81
CA ASP A 480 -6.17 9.49 -35.34
C ASP A 480 -5.11 8.55 -34.74
N VAL A 481 -5.60 7.63 -33.92
CA VAL A 481 -4.80 6.57 -33.28
C VAL A 481 -5.47 5.22 -33.49
N ASN A 482 -4.67 4.19 -33.69
CA ASN A 482 -5.15 2.81 -33.74
C ASN A 482 -4.99 2.14 -32.37
N LEU A 483 -6.04 1.48 -31.93
CA LEU A 483 -6.11 0.81 -30.62
C LEU A 483 -6.40 -0.68 -30.80
N THR A 484 -5.88 -1.46 -29.88
CA THR A 484 -6.42 -2.77 -29.52
C THR A 484 -6.92 -2.67 -28.08
N VAL A 485 -8.17 -3.06 -27.88
CA VAL A 485 -8.84 -2.95 -26.57
C VAL A 485 -9.41 -4.30 -26.16
N GLU A 486 -9.09 -4.73 -24.98
CA GLU A 486 -9.53 -5.97 -24.36
C GLU A 486 -10.06 -5.69 -22.96
N GLN A 487 -11.24 -6.18 -22.66
CA GLN A 487 -11.84 -6.09 -21.32
C GLN A 487 -12.34 -7.44 -20.88
N TYR A 488 -12.08 -7.77 -19.63
CA TYR A 488 -12.68 -8.92 -18.95
C TYR A 488 -13.66 -8.45 -17.88
N GLU A 489 -14.85 -9.07 -17.86
CA GLU A 489 -15.71 -9.07 -16.69
C GLU A 489 -15.03 -9.90 -15.60
N LEU A 490 -15.19 -9.56 -14.32
CA LEU A 490 -14.60 -10.30 -13.21
C LEU A 490 -15.70 -11.10 -12.47
N ASN A 491 -15.52 -12.42 -12.37
CA ASN A 491 -16.39 -13.34 -11.65
C ASN A 491 -15.91 -13.49 -10.20
N LEU A 492 -16.28 -12.53 -9.34
CA LEU A 492 -15.83 -12.39 -7.95
C LEU A 492 -16.89 -12.85 -6.95
#